data_c0b405cb655f4c35480641075c62549a
#
_entry.id   c0b405cb655f4c35480641075c62549a
#
_cell.length_a   1.000
_cell.length_b   1.000
_cell.length_c   1.000
_cell.angle_alpha   90.00
_cell.angle_beta   90.00
_cell.angle_gamma   90.00
#
_symmetry.space_group_name_H-M   'P 1'
#
loop_
_entity.id
_entity.type
_entity.pdbx_description
1 polymer ?
#
loop_
_entity_poly.entity_id
_entity_poly.type
_entity_poly.pdbx_seq_one_letter_code
_entity_poly.pdbx_strand_id
1 'polypeptide(L)'
;MNKMENMEIKQLVVSMSLPIIISMVIQALYNIVDSIFVAKISSDALTAVSLCYPVQTIMIAIACGTAVGFNTLLARYLGEKKFDYANNTMMHGILLGFVNGLVFLVLGLLFSNVFLSLFTSDQNVIPLANTYIRICTMFSFSVFVQIIFERIMQATGNAIYNMVMQGAGAIINIILDPILIFGWFGLPEMGVAGAAIATVIGQFCAMLIGYVITKVKIKELDIHIHNFSFSIPILCKIYKVGVPAILMQSVLSFMTVFMNMILAPISAMAITVFSVYYKLQNFLNMAVLGITNALIPIVAYNNGANRKDRAIEAIQFSMILSIFIMAVGTIVFQLFPKQLLAMFSANDQMYGLGIPALKIISLSFVFAGISMVLCAAFQALNKANTSLVITLARQLVILIPLTYGLMKCFGIHVGWYAFVVTEFICTMYSLFEWRKIKR
;
A
#
# COMPACT_ATOMS: atom_id res chain seq x y z
N MET A 1 -14.12 10.33 24.59
CA MET A 1 -15.06 9.25 24.17
C MET A 1 -14.41 8.45 23.07
N ASN A 2 -14.21 7.15 23.26
CA ASN A 2 -13.57 6.28 22.25
C ASN A 2 -14.52 6.08 21.06
N LYS A 3 -14.11 6.57 19.87
CA LYS A 3 -14.92 6.48 18.64
C LYS A 3 -15.20 5.03 18.25
N MET A 4 -14.22 4.14 18.46
CA MET A 4 -14.34 2.71 18.15
C MET A 4 -15.44 2.04 18.97
N GLU A 5 -15.66 2.50 20.21
CA GLU A 5 -16.64 1.90 21.12
C GLU A 5 -18.07 2.41 20.91
N ASN A 6 -18.22 3.72 20.66
CA ASN A 6 -19.51 4.42 20.80
C ASN A 6 -20.12 4.91 19.49
N MET A 7 -19.32 5.11 18.43
CA MET A 7 -19.83 5.62 17.15
C MET A 7 -20.59 4.53 16.39
N GLU A 8 -21.66 4.92 15.70
CA GLU A 8 -22.38 4.02 14.77
C GLU A 8 -21.40 3.46 13.72
N ILE A 9 -21.50 2.17 13.40
CA ILE A 9 -20.53 1.47 12.56
C ILE A 9 -20.38 2.09 11.17
N LYS A 10 -21.49 2.47 10.55
CA LYS A 10 -21.47 3.08 9.20
C LYS A 10 -20.72 4.42 9.22
N GLN A 11 -20.99 5.25 10.21
CA GLN A 11 -20.31 6.53 10.40
C GLN A 11 -18.82 6.31 10.75
N LEU A 12 -18.51 5.31 11.57
CA LEU A 12 -17.15 4.96 11.94
C LEU A 12 -16.33 4.55 10.71
N VAL A 13 -16.85 3.64 9.88
CA VAL A 13 -16.18 3.19 8.65
C VAL A 13 -15.92 4.37 7.72
N VAL A 14 -16.91 5.22 7.47
CA VAL A 14 -16.74 6.39 6.58
C VAL A 14 -15.76 7.42 7.17
N SER A 15 -15.90 7.74 8.47
CA SER A 15 -15.04 8.73 9.15
C SER A 15 -13.58 8.30 9.23
N MET A 16 -13.29 7.01 9.16
CA MET A 16 -11.94 6.48 9.12
C MET A 16 -11.44 6.28 7.68
N SER A 17 -12.27 5.76 6.78
CA SER A 17 -11.87 5.48 5.41
C SER A 17 -11.56 6.75 4.62
N LEU A 18 -12.39 7.79 4.75
CA LEU A 18 -12.24 9.01 3.96
C LEU A 18 -10.89 9.72 4.21
N PRO A 19 -10.44 9.96 5.45
CA PRO A 19 -9.12 10.54 5.70
C PRO A 19 -7.98 9.65 5.18
N ILE A 20 -8.11 8.32 5.26
CA ILE A 20 -7.09 7.39 4.75
C ILE A 20 -7.02 7.45 3.22
N ILE A 21 -8.16 7.48 2.52
CA ILE A 21 -8.21 7.65 1.06
C ILE A 21 -7.55 8.97 0.65
N ILE A 22 -7.89 10.07 1.33
CA ILE A 22 -7.28 11.39 1.06
C ILE A 22 -5.77 11.33 1.28
N SER A 23 -5.30 10.69 2.36
CA SER A 23 -3.86 10.51 2.63
C SER A 23 -3.17 9.76 1.48
N MET A 24 -3.77 8.69 0.96
CA MET A 24 -3.22 7.93 -0.15
C MET A 24 -3.17 8.75 -1.46
N VAL A 25 -4.19 9.57 -1.71
CA VAL A 25 -4.21 10.50 -2.86
C VAL A 25 -3.11 11.55 -2.71
N ILE A 26 -2.96 12.16 -1.54
CA ILE A 26 -1.88 13.11 -1.26
C ILE A 26 -0.51 12.45 -1.50
N GLN A 27 -0.33 11.21 -1.03
CA GLN A 27 0.90 10.45 -1.24
C GLN A 27 1.18 10.18 -2.72
N ALA A 28 0.16 9.84 -3.50
CA ALA A 28 0.32 9.66 -4.94
C ALA A 28 0.69 10.97 -5.64
N LEU A 29 0.05 12.08 -5.25
CA LEU A 29 0.32 13.40 -5.83
C LEU A 29 1.75 13.87 -5.54
N TYR A 30 2.22 13.76 -4.29
CA TYR A 30 3.58 14.20 -4.00
C TYR A 30 4.63 13.34 -4.74
N ASN A 31 4.43 12.06 -4.90
CA ASN A 31 5.32 11.20 -5.70
C ASN A 31 5.40 11.63 -7.18
N ILE A 32 4.26 12.10 -7.73
CA ILE A 32 4.23 12.65 -9.10
C ILE A 32 5.02 13.96 -9.16
N VAL A 33 4.82 14.85 -8.19
CA VAL A 33 5.49 16.15 -8.12
C VAL A 33 7.01 15.98 -7.98
N ASP A 34 7.46 15.11 -7.08
CA ASP A 34 8.87 14.75 -6.91
C ASP A 34 9.47 14.24 -8.23
N SER A 35 8.78 13.31 -8.91
CA SER A 35 9.22 12.80 -10.22
C SER A 35 9.33 13.90 -11.28
N ILE A 36 8.44 14.92 -11.27
CA ILE A 36 8.50 16.06 -12.17
C ILE A 36 9.75 16.92 -11.90
N PHE A 37 10.07 17.18 -10.63
CA PHE A 37 11.27 17.93 -10.27
C PHE A 37 12.55 17.18 -10.64
N VAL A 38 12.62 15.88 -10.37
CA VAL A 38 13.75 15.03 -10.75
C VAL A 38 13.93 14.98 -12.27
N ALA A 39 12.84 14.89 -13.05
CA ALA A 39 12.88 14.90 -14.50
C ALA A 39 13.45 16.22 -15.09
N LYS A 40 13.35 17.34 -14.36
CA LYS A 40 13.92 18.62 -14.77
C LYS A 40 15.44 18.72 -14.54
N ILE A 41 16.04 17.82 -13.75
CA ILE A 41 17.49 17.77 -13.57
C ILE A 41 18.15 17.22 -14.85
N SER A 42 17.82 15.98 -15.20
CA SER A 42 18.28 15.29 -16.41
C SER A 42 17.52 13.98 -16.63
N SER A 43 17.61 13.40 -17.83
CA SER A 43 17.13 12.05 -18.12
C SER A 43 17.81 10.99 -17.26
N ASP A 44 19.11 11.16 -17.01
CA ASP A 44 19.91 10.25 -16.19
C ASP A 44 19.48 10.28 -14.72
N ALA A 45 19.14 11.46 -14.20
CA ALA A 45 18.58 11.62 -12.84
C ALA A 45 17.24 10.88 -12.69
N LEU A 46 16.33 11.03 -13.66
CA LEU A 46 15.05 10.32 -13.65
C LEU A 46 15.23 8.80 -13.74
N THR A 47 16.16 8.35 -14.60
CA THR A 47 16.53 6.94 -14.73
C THR A 47 17.10 6.41 -13.41
N ALA A 48 18.03 7.16 -12.79
CA ALA A 48 18.63 6.81 -11.51
C ALA A 48 17.61 6.60 -10.40
N VAL A 49 16.67 7.54 -10.24
CA VAL A 49 15.58 7.42 -9.22
C VAL A 49 14.65 6.26 -9.56
N SER A 50 14.36 6.04 -10.84
CA SER A 50 13.51 4.92 -11.28
C SER A 50 14.14 3.56 -10.97
N LEU A 51 15.47 3.43 -11.09
CA LEU A 51 16.20 2.21 -10.70
C LEU A 51 16.20 1.94 -9.19
N CYS A 52 15.97 2.96 -8.36
CA CYS A 52 15.84 2.82 -6.92
C CYS A 52 14.44 2.36 -6.48
N TYR A 53 13.43 2.47 -7.33
CA TYR A 53 12.03 2.17 -7.03
C TYR A 53 11.80 0.73 -6.50
N PRO A 54 12.42 -0.34 -7.02
CA PRO A 54 12.26 -1.69 -6.46
C PRO A 54 12.68 -1.79 -4.99
N VAL A 55 13.78 -1.14 -4.59
CA VAL A 55 14.25 -1.13 -3.19
C VAL A 55 13.24 -0.41 -2.29
N GLN A 56 12.75 0.75 -2.73
CA GLN A 56 11.71 1.49 -1.99
C GLN A 56 10.43 0.66 -1.86
N THR A 57 10.02 -0.05 -2.91
CA THR A 57 8.83 -0.92 -2.87
C THR A 57 8.99 -2.06 -1.86
N ILE A 58 10.16 -2.69 -1.77
CA ILE A 58 10.46 -3.72 -0.78
C ILE A 58 10.42 -3.12 0.64
N MET A 59 11.02 -1.94 0.84
CA MET A 59 10.97 -1.22 2.13
C MET A 59 9.53 -0.98 2.57
N ILE A 60 8.70 -0.44 1.68
CA ILE A 60 7.29 -0.14 1.95
C ILE A 60 6.50 -1.44 2.19
N ALA A 61 6.76 -2.50 1.44
CA ALA A 61 6.09 -3.80 1.63
C ALA A 61 6.36 -4.37 3.03
N ILE A 62 7.62 -4.32 3.49
CA ILE A 62 8.01 -4.78 4.83
C ILE A 62 7.40 -3.86 5.91
N ALA A 63 7.48 -2.54 5.73
CA ALA A 63 6.91 -1.57 6.65
C ALA A 63 5.39 -1.74 6.80
N CYS A 64 4.66 -1.74 5.69
CA CYS A 64 3.21 -1.88 5.68
C CYS A 64 2.75 -3.25 6.19
N GLY A 65 3.43 -4.34 5.79
CA GLY A 65 3.06 -5.68 6.24
C GLY A 65 3.29 -5.87 7.74
N THR A 66 4.43 -5.43 8.28
CA THR A 66 4.68 -5.42 9.73
C THR A 66 3.65 -4.57 10.45
N ALA A 67 3.33 -3.40 9.88
CA ALA A 67 2.37 -2.46 10.45
C ALA A 67 0.93 -2.99 10.46
N VAL A 68 0.52 -3.83 9.51
CA VAL A 68 -0.79 -4.50 9.52
C VAL A 68 -0.90 -5.47 10.69
N GLY A 69 0.13 -6.29 10.92
CA GLY A 69 0.16 -7.19 12.09
C GLY A 69 0.15 -6.44 13.41
N PHE A 70 0.93 -5.38 13.51
CA PHE A 70 0.96 -4.47 14.63
C PHE A 70 -0.41 -3.82 14.89
N ASN A 71 -1.04 -3.23 13.86
CA ASN A 71 -2.34 -2.57 13.95
C ASN A 71 -3.45 -3.52 14.44
N THR A 72 -3.47 -4.73 13.87
CA THR A 72 -4.44 -5.77 14.27
C THR A 72 -4.31 -6.14 15.76
N LEU A 73 -3.08 -6.32 16.23
CA LEU A 73 -2.84 -6.69 17.64
C LEU A 73 -3.14 -5.54 18.60
N LEU A 74 -2.70 -4.32 18.26
CA LEU A 74 -2.95 -3.12 19.05
C LEU A 74 -4.45 -2.83 19.18
N ALA A 75 -5.18 -2.80 18.06
CA ALA A 75 -6.62 -2.55 18.05
C ALA A 75 -7.38 -3.63 18.86
N ARG A 76 -6.95 -4.90 18.78
CA ARG A 76 -7.52 -5.98 19.55
C ARG A 76 -7.34 -5.77 21.06
N TYR A 77 -6.12 -5.46 21.54
CA TYR A 77 -5.88 -5.22 22.96
C TYR A 77 -6.62 -3.99 23.50
N LEU A 78 -6.76 -2.94 22.67
CA LEU A 78 -7.61 -1.79 23.00
C LEU A 78 -9.08 -2.21 23.14
N GLY A 79 -9.59 -3.08 22.27
CA GLY A 79 -10.94 -3.65 22.37
C GLY A 79 -11.14 -4.52 23.61
N GLU A 80 -10.13 -5.32 23.98
CA GLU A 80 -10.10 -6.14 25.20
C GLU A 80 -9.94 -5.29 26.46
N LYS A 81 -9.74 -3.97 26.36
CA LYS A 81 -9.43 -3.02 27.44
C LYS A 81 -8.15 -3.40 28.23
N LYS A 82 -7.22 -4.10 27.60
CA LYS A 82 -5.93 -4.50 28.15
C LYS A 82 -4.87 -3.43 27.82
N PHE A 83 -4.95 -2.28 28.48
CA PHE A 83 -4.12 -1.11 28.15
C PHE A 83 -2.63 -1.36 28.34
N ASP A 84 -2.22 -2.15 29.34
CA ASP A 84 -0.80 -2.49 29.55
C ASP A 84 -0.23 -3.30 28.37
N TYR A 85 -1.00 -4.27 27.86
CA TYR A 85 -0.62 -5.03 26.67
C TYR A 85 -0.65 -4.16 25.41
N ALA A 86 -1.59 -3.22 25.31
CA ALA A 86 -1.67 -2.29 24.21
C ALA A 86 -0.45 -1.35 24.20
N ASN A 87 -0.08 -0.78 25.36
CA ASN A 87 1.12 0.06 25.51
C ASN A 87 2.40 -0.70 25.18
N ASN A 88 2.54 -1.92 25.70
CA ASN A 88 3.70 -2.75 25.40
C ASN A 88 3.76 -3.13 23.91
N THR A 89 2.60 -3.43 23.29
CA THR A 89 2.52 -3.66 21.83
C THR A 89 2.93 -2.41 21.04
N MET A 90 2.49 -1.22 21.45
CA MET A 90 2.86 0.05 20.82
C MET A 90 4.38 0.25 20.86
N MET A 91 5.01 0.02 22.00
CA MET A 91 6.47 0.15 22.13
C MET A 91 7.22 -0.88 21.27
N HIS A 92 6.71 -2.13 21.15
CA HIS A 92 7.26 -3.12 20.22
C HIS A 92 7.12 -2.68 18.77
N GLY A 93 6.01 -2.04 18.37
CA GLY A 93 5.83 -1.49 17.04
C GLY A 93 6.88 -0.42 16.71
N ILE A 94 7.11 0.53 17.64
CA ILE A 94 8.12 1.57 17.48
C ILE A 94 9.52 0.94 17.38
N LEU A 95 9.84 -0.01 18.27
CA LEU A 95 11.10 -0.75 18.22
C LEU A 95 11.31 -1.47 16.89
N LEU A 96 10.28 -2.16 16.38
CA LEU A 96 10.34 -2.82 15.07
C LEU A 96 10.55 -1.82 13.93
N GLY A 97 9.97 -0.62 14.02
CA GLY A 97 10.23 0.46 13.07
C GLY A 97 11.71 0.85 13.02
N PHE A 98 12.34 1.03 14.18
CA PHE A 98 13.78 1.32 14.26
C PHE A 98 14.64 0.14 13.81
N VAL A 99 14.33 -1.10 14.22
CA VAL A 99 15.08 -2.30 13.83
C VAL A 99 15.02 -2.52 12.32
N ASN A 100 13.84 -2.43 11.71
CA ASN A 100 13.70 -2.54 10.25
C ASN A 100 14.47 -1.42 9.54
N GLY A 101 14.42 -0.19 10.04
CA GLY A 101 15.21 0.91 9.53
C GLY A 101 16.72 0.64 9.60
N LEU A 102 17.20 0.10 10.73
CA LEU A 102 18.59 -0.28 10.89
C LEU A 102 19.02 -1.38 9.91
N VAL A 103 18.16 -2.37 9.67
CA VAL A 103 18.41 -3.44 8.68
C VAL A 103 18.57 -2.83 7.28
N PHE A 104 17.66 -1.92 6.87
CA PHE A 104 17.77 -1.27 5.56
C PHE A 104 18.95 -0.31 5.45
N LEU A 105 19.33 0.37 6.54
CA LEU A 105 20.57 1.16 6.59
C LEU A 105 21.78 0.28 6.27
N VAL A 106 21.92 -0.87 6.94
CA VAL A 106 23.03 -1.80 6.72
C VAL A 106 23.01 -2.36 5.29
N LEU A 107 21.84 -2.80 4.81
CA LEU A 107 21.67 -3.29 3.45
C LEU A 107 22.00 -2.21 2.40
N GLY A 108 21.55 -0.97 2.60
CA GLY A 108 21.82 0.13 1.68
C GLY A 108 23.30 0.51 1.62
N LEU A 109 23.99 0.51 2.76
CA LEU A 109 25.43 0.79 2.79
C LEU A 109 26.27 -0.31 2.13
N LEU A 110 25.94 -1.58 2.36
CA LEU A 110 26.75 -2.70 1.90
C LEU A 110 26.42 -3.14 0.47
N PHE A 111 25.15 -3.10 0.07
CA PHE A 111 24.68 -3.77 -1.14
C PHE A 111 24.16 -2.82 -2.23
N SER A 112 24.10 -1.50 -2.01
CA SER A 112 23.54 -0.57 -3.01
C SER A 112 24.28 -0.65 -4.36
N ASN A 113 25.60 -0.65 -4.37
CA ASN A 113 26.39 -0.75 -5.59
C ASN A 113 26.18 -2.09 -6.33
N VAL A 114 26.18 -3.20 -5.58
CA VAL A 114 25.97 -4.55 -6.14
C VAL A 114 24.58 -4.64 -6.76
N PHE A 115 23.57 -4.13 -6.05
CA PHE A 115 22.19 -4.11 -6.56
C PHE A 115 22.08 -3.32 -7.86
N LEU A 116 22.63 -2.10 -7.91
CA LEU A 116 22.53 -1.24 -9.10
C LEU A 116 23.28 -1.81 -10.29
N SER A 117 24.43 -2.43 -10.09
CA SER A 117 25.21 -3.05 -11.16
C SER A 117 24.52 -4.24 -11.84
N LEU A 118 23.48 -4.82 -11.21
CA LEU A 118 22.65 -5.85 -11.84
C LEU A 118 21.68 -5.29 -12.90
N PHE A 119 21.35 -4.00 -12.83
CA PHE A 119 20.34 -3.37 -13.69
C PHE A 119 20.94 -2.46 -14.77
N THR A 120 22.10 -1.88 -14.52
CA THR A 120 22.75 -0.97 -15.47
C THR A 120 24.27 -1.00 -15.34
N SER A 121 24.94 -0.73 -16.45
CA SER A 121 26.40 -0.49 -16.50
C SER A 121 26.73 0.97 -16.82
N ASP A 122 25.73 1.85 -16.83
CA ASP A 122 25.91 3.26 -17.17
C ASP A 122 26.64 4.01 -16.05
N GLN A 123 27.83 4.52 -16.41
CA GLN A 123 28.73 5.23 -15.49
C GLN A 123 28.16 6.57 -14.98
N ASN A 124 27.19 7.16 -15.67
CA ASN A 124 26.54 8.41 -15.26
C ASN A 124 25.37 8.14 -14.31
N VAL A 125 24.62 7.06 -14.50
CA VAL A 125 23.43 6.72 -13.76
C VAL A 125 23.73 6.07 -12.41
N ILE A 126 24.74 5.15 -12.34
CA ILE A 126 25.06 4.43 -11.13
C ILE A 126 25.42 5.34 -9.94
N PRO A 127 26.27 6.37 -10.06
CA PRO A 127 26.60 7.26 -8.94
C PRO A 127 25.38 8.02 -8.42
N LEU A 128 24.51 8.50 -9.30
CA LEU A 128 23.29 9.21 -8.94
C LEU A 128 22.31 8.29 -8.19
N ALA A 129 22.07 7.10 -8.74
CA ALA A 129 21.22 6.09 -8.11
C ALA A 129 21.77 5.62 -6.76
N ASN A 130 23.08 5.43 -6.65
CA ASN A 130 23.73 5.02 -5.41
C ASN A 130 23.60 6.11 -4.33
N THR A 131 23.78 7.37 -4.68
CA THR A 131 23.59 8.49 -3.77
C THR A 131 22.14 8.53 -3.26
N TYR A 132 21.17 8.42 -4.15
CA TYR A 132 19.74 8.42 -3.80
C TYR A 132 19.39 7.26 -2.85
N ILE A 133 19.76 6.03 -3.23
CA ILE A 133 19.45 4.81 -2.46
C ILE A 133 20.09 4.84 -1.07
N ARG A 134 21.36 5.27 -0.98
CA ARG A 134 22.06 5.38 0.31
C ARG A 134 21.41 6.37 1.24
N ILE A 135 21.03 7.56 0.76
CA ILE A 135 20.36 8.56 1.59
C ILE A 135 19.01 8.01 2.07
N CYS A 136 18.19 7.45 1.18
CA CYS A 136 16.88 6.91 1.53
C CYS A 136 16.96 5.73 2.51
N THR A 137 17.94 4.83 2.34
CA THR A 137 18.11 3.67 3.25
C THR A 137 18.77 4.07 4.57
N MET A 138 19.69 5.04 4.57
CA MET A 138 20.36 5.52 5.79
C MET A 138 19.36 6.09 6.80
N PHE A 139 18.34 6.77 6.32
CA PHE A 139 17.31 7.39 7.14
C PHE A 139 15.97 6.65 7.07
N SER A 140 15.96 5.41 6.61
CA SER A 140 14.72 4.62 6.44
C SER A 140 13.95 4.40 7.73
N PHE A 141 14.61 4.48 8.92
CA PHE A 141 13.92 4.43 10.20
C PHE A 141 12.77 5.45 10.29
N SER A 142 12.90 6.61 9.63
CA SER A 142 11.87 7.65 9.63
C SER A 142 10.55 7.16 9.00
N VAL A 143 10.61 6.54 7.84
CA VAL A 143 9.41 6.00 7.17
C VAL A 143 8.83 4.79 7.91
N PHE A 144 9.68 3.90 8.44
CA PHE A 144 9.21 2.75 9.21
C PHE A 144 8.46 3.16 10.47
N VAL A 145 9.03 4.07 11.25
CA VAL A 145 8.40 4.59 12.48
C VAL A 145 7.19 5.47 12.18
N GLN A 146 7.24 6.29 11.12
CA GLN A 146 6.10 7.06 10.62
C GLN A 146 4.89 6.15 10.36
N ILE A 147 5.08 5.03 9.64
CA ILE A 147 4.01 4.07 9.34
C ILE A 147 3.45 3.44 10.64
N ILE A 148 4.30 3.19 11.65
CA ILE A 148 3.79 2.72 12.95
C ILE A 148 2.90 3.76 13.61
N PHE A 149 3.27 5.04 13.64
CA PHE A 149 2.40 6.11 14.16
C PHE A 149 1.09 6.23 13.38
N GLU A 150 1.15 6.09 12.06
CA GLU A 150 -0.04 6.01 11.24
C GLU A 150 -1.00 4.92 11.73
N ARG A 151 -0.50 3.72 11.99
CA ARG A 151 -1.30 2.59 12.46
C ARG A 151 -1.80 2.76 13.90
N ILE A 152 -1.05 3.45 14.77
CA ILE A 152 -1.53 3.82 16.11
C ILE A 152 -2.77 4.72 16.00
N MET A 153 -2.73 5.73 15.13
CA MET A 153 -3.87 6.63 14.90
C MET A 153 -5.07 5.89 14.32
N GLN A 154 -4.85 4.92 13.42
CA GLN A 154 -5.90 4.08 12.88
C GLN A 154 -6.48 3.14 13.94
N ALA A 155 -5.64 2.46 14.74
CA ALA A 155 -6.07 1.53 15.79
C ALA A 155 -6.93 2.21 16.88
N THR A 156 -6.70 3.50 17.10
CA THR A 156 -7.46 4.31 18.09
C THR A 156 -8.67 5.06 17.48
N GLY A 157 -8.98 4.84 16.20
CA GLY A 157 -10.12 5.49 15.52
C GLY A 157 -9.88 6.95 15.13
N ASN A 158 -8.64 7.40 15.13
CA ASN A 158 -8.24 8.79 14.90
C ASN A 158 -7.60 9.00 13.52
N ALA A 159 -8.16 8.41 12.46
CA ALA A 159 -7.62 8.44 11.10
C ALA A 159 -7.44 9.85 10.52
N ILE A 160 -8.17 10.85 11.01
CA ILE A 160 -7.99 12.25 10.59
C ILE A 160 -6.59 12.78 10.95
N TYR A 161 -6.02 12.36 12.08
CA TYR A 161 -4.65 12.75 12.45
C TYR A 161 -3.60 12.09 11.57
N ASN A 162 -3.89 10.88 11.06
CA ASN A 162 -3.05 10.27 10.03
C ASN A 162 -3.01 11.14 8.76
N MET A 163 -4.15 11.62 8.30
CA MET A 163 -4.22 12.52 7.14
C MET A 163 -3.42 13.80 7.36
N VAL A 164 -3.52 14.41 8.54
CA VAL A 164 -2.76 15.63 8.89
C VAL A 164 -1.25 15.33 8.90
N MET A 165 -0.83 14.24 9.50
CA MET A 165 0.58 13.83 9.58
C MET A 165 1.16 13.57 8.17
N GLN A 166 0.48 12.79 7.35
CA GLN A 166 0.89 12.49 5.98
C GLN A 166 0.89 13.74 5.10
N GLY A 167 -0.16 14.57 5.21
CA GLY A 167 -0.27 15.82 4.47
C GLY A 167 0.84 16.80 4.81
N ALA A 168 1.17 16.95 6.08
CA ALA A 168 2.27 17.83 6.51
C ALA A 168 3.62 17.34 5.95
N GLY A 169 3.91 16.04 6.03
CA GLY A 169 5.12 15.47 5.45
C GLY A 169 5.22 15.68 3.94
N ALA A 170 4.12 15.47 3.21
CA ALA A 170 4.05 15.71 1.77
C ALA A 170 4.26 17.19 1.40
N ILE A 171 3.65 18.12 2.12
CA ILE A 171 3.82 19.55 1.89
C ILE A 171 5.27 19.96 2.14
N ILE A 172 5.90 19.50 3.23
CA ILE A 172 7.30 19.77 3.52
C ILE A 172 8.20 19.25 2.40
N ASN A 173 7.98 18.02 1.93
CA ASN A 173 8.74 17.46 0.81
C ASN A 173 8.59 18.31 -0.45
N ILE A 174 7.36 18.63 -0.90
CA ILE A 174 7.09 19.45 -2.10
C ILE A 174 7.77 20.82 -2.02
N ILE A 175 7.84 21.43 -0.83
CA ILE A 175 8.51 22.72 -0.63
C ILE A 175 10.03 22.56 -0.69
N LEU A 176 10.57 21.50 -0.08
CA LEU A 176 12.00 21.27 0.00
C LEU A 176 12.61 20.76 -1.32
N ASP A 177 11.84 20.07 -2.13
CA ASP A 177 12.31 19.54 -3.43
C ASP A 177 12.96 20.62 -4.29
N PRO A 178 12.28 21.70 -4.71
CA PRO A 178 12.91 22.73 -5.55
C PRO A 178 14.05 23.48 -4.83
N ILE A 179 13.97 23.60 -3.51
CA ILE A 179 14.99 24.30 -2.70
C ILE A 179 16.31 23.50 -2.71
N LEU A 180 16.24 22.20 -2.47
CA LEU A 180 17.45 21.36 -2.35
C LEU A 180 17.91 20.83 -3.72
N ILE A 181 16.99 20.57 -4.63
CA ILE A 181 17.33 20.07 -5.99
C ILE A 181 18.06 21.17 -6.76
N PHE A 182 17.50 22.39 -6.83
CA PHE A 182 17.99 23.49 -7.68
C PHE A 182 18.78 24.57 -6.92
N GLY A 183 18.97 24.41 -5.60
CA GLY A 183 19.76 25.35 -4.81
C GLY A 183 19.08 26.72 -4.60
N TRP A 184 17.75 26.77 -4.47
CA TRP A 184 17.05 28.02 -4.21
C TRP A 184 17.43 28.62 -2.85
N PHE A 185 17.25 29.93 -2.70
CA PHE A 185 17.57 30.69 -1.49
C PHE A 185 19.07 30.67 -1.10
N GLY A 186 19.97 30.44 -2.04
CA GLY A 186 21.42 30.46 -1.81
C GLY A 186 22.01 29.16 -1.26
N LEU A 187 21.23 28.08 -1.25
CA LEU A 187 21.73 26.74 -0.93
C LEU A 187 22.48 26.14 -2.15
N PRO A 188 23.39 25.21 -1.95
CA PRO A 188 24.05 24.51 -3.05
C PRO A 188 23.03 23.64 -3.81
N GLU A 189 23.17 23.58 -5.13
CA GLU A 189 22.42 22.67 -5.97
C GLU A 189 22.84 21.22 -5.67
N MET A 190 21.91 20.41 -5.15
CA MET A 190 22.19 19.03 -4.73
C MET A 190 21.65 17.99 -5.74
N GLY A 191 20.89 18.39 -6.73
CA GLY A 191 20.32 17.48 -7.73
C GLY A 191 19.58 16.32 -7.11
N VAL A 192 19.91 15.08 -7.53
CA VAL A 192 19.28 13.84 -7.05
C VAL A 192 19.46 13.63 -5.54
N ALA A 193 20.58 14.05 -4.95
CA ALA A 193 20.78 14.00 -3.50
C ALA A 193 19.78 14.93 -2.78
N GLY A 194 19.49 16.10 -3.36
CA GLY A 194 18.48 17.04 -2.84
C GLY A 194 17.08 16.42 -2.77
N ALA A 195 16.65 15.72 -3.82
CA ALA A 195 15.38 14.98 -3.84
C ALA A 195 15.31 13.91 -2.74
N ALA A 196 16.38 13.12 -2.56
CA ALA A 196 16.44 12.12 -1.50
C ALA A 196 16.37 12.75 -0.10
N ILE A 197 17.09 13.84 0.13
CA ILE A 197 17.09 14.56 1.41
C ILE A 197 15.74 15.18 1.70
N ALA A 198 15.09 15.81 0.70
CA ALA A 198 13.75 16.38 0.85
C ALA A 198 12.71 15.31 1.25
N THR A 199 12.76 14.15 0.60
CA THR A 199 11.91 13.00 0.92
C THR A 199 12.13 12.52 2.35
N VAL A 200 13.38 12.35 2.76
CA VAL A 200 13.74 11.93 4.13
C VAL A 200 13.30 12.96 5.17
N ILE A 201 13.52 14.25 4.93
CA ILE A 201 13.08 15.30 5.86
C ILE A 201 11.56 15.32 5.97
N GLY A 202 10.81 15.18 4.86
CA GLY A 202 9.35 15.08 4.87
C GLY A 202 8.86 13.93 5.74
N GLN A 203 9.45 12.73 5.58
CA GLN A 203 9.15 11.53 6.37
C GLN A 203 9.53 11.70 7.84
N PHE A 204 10.67 12.29 8.13
CA PHE A 204 11.13 12.55 9.50
C PHE A 204 10.22 13.56 10.22
N CYS A 205 9.83 14.63 9.55
CA CYS A 205 8.86 15.59 10.10
C CYS A 205 7.49 14.93 10.34
N ALA A 206 7.01 14.11 9.41
CA ALA A 206 5.79 13.35 9.61
C ALA A 206 5.90 12.41 10.82
N MET A 207 7.02 11.70 10.97
CA MET A 207 7.30 10.87 12.16
C MET A 207 7.22 11.67 13.46
N LEU A 208 7.87 12.86 13.52
CA LEU A 208 7.82 13.74 14.70
C LEU A 208 6.40 14.24 15.00
N ILE A 209 5.68 14.65 13.97
CA ILE A 209 4.27 15.06 14.10
C ILE A 209 3.44 13.87 14.63
N GLY A 210 3.67 12.67 14.13
CA GLY A 210 3.03 11.44 14.59
C GLY A 210 3.28 11.16 16.07
N TYR A 211 4.53 11.31 16.50
CA TYR A 211 4.90 11.19 17.93
C TYR A 211 4.17 12.23 18.79
N VAL A 212 4.19 13.49 18.39
CA VAL A 212 3.55 14.59 19.15
C VAL A 212 2.03 14.37 19.23
N ILE A 213 1.38 14.03 18.11
CA ILE A 213 -0.05 13.75 18.08
C ILE A 213 -0.39 12.57 18.97
N THR A 214 0.38 11.48 18.90
CA THR A 214 0.16 10.29 19.73
C THR A 214 0.23 10.67 21.20
N LYS A 215 1.27 11.39 21.62
CA LYS A 215 1.47 11.81 23.01
C LYS A 215 0.38 12.77 23.54
N VAL A 216 -0.09 13.71 22.70
CA VAL A 216 -1.01 14.78 23.15
C VAL A 216 -2.49 14.37 22.99
N LYS A 217 -2.83 13.64 21.93
CA LYS A 217 -4.23 13.39 21.56
C LYS A 217 -4.71 11.97 21.89
N ILE A 218 -3.82 11.00 21.97
CA ILE A 218 -4.18 9.59 22.20
C ILE A 218 -3.97 9.27 23.69
N LYS A 219 -4.93 9.64 24.51
CA LYS A 219 -4.87 9.47 25.99
C LYS A 219 -4.99 8.00 26.45
N GLU A 220 -5.38 7.09 25.57
CA GLU A 220 -5.55 5.67 25.85
C GLU A 220 -4.22 4.90 25.84
N LEU A 221 -3.19 5.49 25.24
CA LEU A 221 -1.86 4.93 25.11
C LEU A 221 -0.83 5.88 25.72
N ASP A 222 0.12 5.30 26.42
CA ASP A 222 1.18 6.06 27.09
C ASP A 222 2.55 5.63 26.56
N ILE A 223 3.27 6.60 25.95
CA ILE A 223 4.63 6.39 25.41
C ILE A 223 5.64 6.56 26.54
N HIS A 224 5.69 5.60 27.47
CA HIS A 224 6.69 5.59 28.54
C HIS A 224 7.60 4.37 28.42
N ILE A 225 8.89 4.62 28.21
CA ILE A 225 9.93 3.60 28.09
C ILE A 225 10.05 2.79 29.41
N HIS A 226 9.72 3.41 30.53
CA HIS A 226 9.88 2.78 31.85
C HIS A 226 9.03 1.53 32.05
N ASN A 227 7.89 1.41 31.36
CA ASN A 227 7.00 0.25 31.44
C ASN A 227 7.19 -0.74 30.27
N PHE A 228 8.22 -0.54 29.47
CA PHE A 228 8.51 -1.44 28.34
C PHE A 228 9.15 -2.74 28.84
N SER A 229 8.51 -3.85 28.51
CA SER A 229 9.10 -5.18 28.70
C SER A 229 9.18 -5.90 27.35
N PHE A 230 10.39 -6.25 26.92
CA PHE A 230 10.59 -7.00 25.69
C PHE A 230 9.89 -8.36 25.76
N SER A 231 9.05 -8.65 24.76
CA SER A 231 8.21 -9.85 24.75
C SER A 231 8.21 -10.52 23.36
N ILE A 232 8.92 -11.65 23.26
CA ILE A 232 8.91 -12.48 22.04
C ILE A 232 7.50 -12.91 21.65
N PRO A 233 6.58 -13.28 22.58
CA PRO A 233 5.19 -13.59 22.23
C PRO A 233 4.45 -12.45 21.51
N ILE A 234 4.72 -11.19 21.84
CA ILE A 234 4.13 -10.03 21.14
C ILE A 234 4.66 -9.97 19.71
N LEU A 235 5.98 -10.10 19.54
CA LEU A 235 6.62 -10.12 18.22
C LEU A 235 6.05 -11.25 17.35
N CYS A 236 5.96 -12.47 17.88
CA CYS A 236 5.37 -13.60 17.18
C CYS A 236 3.91 -13.33 16.75
N LYS A 237 3.11 -12.69 17.61
CA LYS A 237 1.73 -12.32 17.26
C LYS A 237 1.68 -11.26 16.15
N ILE A 238 2.56 -10.26 16.18
CA ILE A 238 2.68 -9.23 15.12
C ILE A 238 3.03 -9.91 13.80
N TYR A 239 4.09 -10.73 13.77
CA TYR A 239 4.57 -11.34 12.53
C TYR A 239 3.66 -12.49 12.02
N LYS A 240 2.84 -13.09 12.87
CA LYS A 240 1.81 -14.06 12.44
C LYS A 240 0.83 -13.48 11.41
N VAL A 241 0.54 -12.19 11.51
CA VAL A 241 -0.28 -11.45 10.53
C VAL A 241 0.62 -10.66 9.58
N GLY A 242 1.73 -10.13 10.07
CA GLY A 242 2.65 -9.29 9.32
C GLY A 242 3.34 -10.01 8.16
N VAL A 243 3.87 -11.21 8.38
CA VAL A 243 4.56 -11.97 7.30
C VAL A 243 3.63 -12.28 6.13
N PRO A 244 2.42 -12.84 6.34
CA PRO A 244 1.46 -12.98 5.25
C PRO A 244 1.16 -11.64 4.53
N ALA A 245 1.06 -10.54 5.27
CA ALA A 245 0.79 -9.22 4.68
C ALA A 245 1.98 -8.70 3.85
N ILE A 246 3.23 -8.92 4.29
CA ILE A 246 4.45 -8.61 3.49
C ILE A 246 4.43 -9.41 2.17
N LEU A 247 4.16 -10.71 2.25
CA LEU A 247 4.10 -11.56 1.07
C LEU A 247 3.01 -11.10 0.10
N MET A 248 1.81 -10.75 0.61
CA MET A 248 0.72 -10.25 -0.24
C MET A 248 1.09 -8.96 -1.00
N GLN A 249 1.84 -8.05 -0.37
CA GLN A 249 2.34 -6.83 -1.04
C GLN A 249 3.35 -7.17 -2.15
N SER A 250 4.23 -8.13 -1.91
CA SER A 250 5.25 -8.55 -2.87
C SER A 250 4.68 -9.28 -4.09
N VAL A 251 3.56 -9.99 -3.91
CA VAL A 251 2.88 -10.76 -4.98
C VAL A 251 2.48 -9.89 -6.17
N LEU A 252 2.10 -8.63 -5.95
CA LEU A 252 1.72 -7.70 -7.02
C LEU A 252 2.89 -7.43 -7.99
N SER A 253 4.10 -7.31 -7.47
CA SER A 253 5.30 -7.11 -8.32
C SER A 253 5.57 -8.35 -9.17
N PHE A 254 5.48 -9.55 -8.59
CA PHE A 254 5.64 -10.80 -9.33
C PHE A 254 4.59 -10.96 -10.43
N MET A 255 3.33 -10.64 -10.12
CA MET A 255 2.24 -10.68 -11.11
C MET A 255 2.56 -9.82 -12.33
N THR A 256 3.01 -8.59 -12.11
CA THR A 256 3.36 -7.67 -13.21
C THR A 256 4.50 -8.23 -14.08
N VAL A 257 5.54 -8.80 -13.46
CA VAL A 257 6.65 -9.42 -14.18
C VAL A 257 6.16 -10.59 -15.04
N PHE A 258 5.40 -11.54 -14.47
CA PHE A 258 4.90 -12.69 -15.21
C PHE A 258 3.91 -12.30 -16.31
N MET A 259 3.05 -11.30 -16.07
CA MET A 259 2.17 -10.78 -17.12
C MET A 259 2.96 -10.20 -18.29
N ASN A 260 4.00 -9.43 -18.01
CA ASN A 260 4.87 -8.87 -19.06
C ASN A 260 5.59 -9.99 -19.83
N MET A 261 6.04 -11.07 -19.15
CA MET A 261 6.64 -12.24 -19.82
C MET A 261 5.64 -12.95 -20.76
N ILE A 262 4.36 -13.00 -20.41
CA ILE A 262 3.31 -13.60 -21.28
C ILE A 262 3.01 -12.66 -22.47
N LEU A 263 2.97 -11.36 -22.24
CA LEU A 263 2.58 -10.37 -23.26
C LEU A 263 3.72 -10.04 -24.22
N ALA A 264 4.98 -10.11 -23.80
CA ALA A 264 6.15 -9.74 -24.60
C ALA A 264 6.24 -10.49 -25.94
N PRO A 265 6.02 -11.82 -26.02
CA PRO A 265 6.04 -12.54 -27.29
C PRO A 265 4.86 -12.19 -28.23
N ILE A 266 3.78 -11.59 -27.70
CA ILE A 266 2.59 -11.27 -28.49
C ILE A 266 2.78 -9.92 -29.15
N SER A 267 3.08 -8.87 -28.39
CA SER A 267 3.27 -7.50 -28.92
C SER A 267 3.74 -6.55 -27.81
N ALA A 268 4.67 -5.65 -28.14
CA ALA A 268 5.05 -4.55 -27.25
C ALA A 268 3.84 -3.65 -26.90
N MET A 269 2.90 -3.49 -27.83
CA MET A 269 1.67 -2.74 -27.59
C MET A 269 0.78 -3.40 -26.55
N ALA A 270 0.77 -4.75 -26.45
CA ALA A 270 0.03 -5.48 -25.41
C ALA A 270 0.56 -5.17 -24.00
N ILE A 271 1.88 -5.05 -23.84
CA ILE A 271 2.50 -4.63 -22.57
C ILE A 271 2.10 -3.20 -22.23
N THR A 272 2.10 -2.30 -23.22
CA THR A 272 1.69 -0.91 -23.04
C THR A 272 0.23 -0.82 -22.59
N VAL A 273 -0.68 -1.52 -23.26
CA VAL A 273 -2.11 -1.60 -22.88
C VAL A 273 -2.29 -2.12 -21.46
N PHE A 274 -1.60 -3.21 -21.09
CA PHE A 274 -1.63 -3.76 -19.74
C PHE A 274 -1.12 -2.75 -18.70
N SER A 275 -0.02 -2.04 -19.00
CA SER A 275 0.55 -1.03 -18.10
C SER A 275 -0.40 0.14 -17.88
N VAL A 276 -1.09 0.60 -18.92
CA VAL A 276 -2.09 1.67 -18.83
C VAL A 276 -3.31 1.20 -18.03
N TYR A 277 -3.83 0.00 -18.34
CA TYR A 277 -4.89 -0.61 -17.55
C TYR A 277 -4.52 -0.65 -16.06
N TYR A 278 -3.33 -1.15 -15.73
CA TYR A 278 -2.88 -1.30 -14.34
C TYR A 278 -2.78 0.03 -13.60
N LYS A 279 -2.29 1.09 -14.28
CA LYS A 279 -2.26 2.45 -13.72
C LYS A 279 -3.67 2.98 -13.42
N LEU A 280 -4.59 2.82 -14.37
CA LEU A 280 -5.99 3.26 -14.22
C LEU A 280 -6.71 2.48 -13.10
N GLN A 281 -6.53 1.17 -13.04
CA GLN A 281 -7.11 0.32 -12.00
C GLN A 281 -6.54 0.67 -10.62
N ASN A 282 -5.25 0.97 -10.52
CA ASN A 282 -4.61 1.29 -9.25
C ASN A 282 -5.24 2.52 -8.59
N PHE A 283 -5.69 3.48 -9.38
CA PHE A 283 -6.43 4.64 -8.87
C PHE A 283 -7.75 4.25 -8.19
N LEU A 284 -8.50 3.32 -8.79
CA LEU A 284 -9.71 2.77 -8.16
C LEU A 284 -9.38 1.94 -6.91
N ASN A 285 -8.31 1.15 -6.99
CA ASN A 285 -7.87 0.33 -5.87
C ASN A 285 -7.46 1.15 -4.65
N MET A 286 -6.92 2.37 -4.82
CA MET A 286 -6.59 3.26 -3.69
C MET A 286 -7.79 3.56 -2.81
N ALA A 287 -8.97 3.77 -3.40
CA ALA A 287 -10.19 4.01 -2.63
C ALA A 287 -10.59 2.77 -1.80
N VAL A 288 -10.52 1.58 -2.40
CA VAL A 288 -10.83 0.32 -1.70
C VAL A 288 -9.76 0.01 -0.64
N LEU A 289 -8.48 0.28 -0.92
CA LEU A 289 -7.40 0.13 0.07
C LEU A 289 -7.59 1.06 1.27
N GLY A 290 -8.08 2.28 1.07
CA GLY A 290 -8.44 3.16 2.16
C GLY A 290 -9.55 2.60 3.05
N ILE A 291 -10.57 1.97 2.45
CA ILE A 291 -11.64 1.28 3.18
C ILE A 291 -11.09 0.08 3.95
N THR A 292 -10.26 -0.76 3.31
CA THR A 292 -9.70 -1.96 3.95
C THR A 292 -8.73 -1.62 5.07
N ASN A 293 -7.92 -0.57 4.92
CA ASN A 293 -7.03 -0.09 5.98
C ASN A 293 -7.82 0.44 7.19
N ALA A 294 -8.98 1.06 7.00
CA ALA A 294 -9.88 1.46 8.07
C ALA A 294 -10.59 0.24 8.71
N LEU A 295 -10.98 -0.74 7.90
CA LEU A 295 -11.72 -1.92 8.34
C LEU A 295 -10.91 -2.79 9.28
N ILE A 296 -9.60 -2.99 9.02
CA ILE A 296 -8.73 -3.86 9.84
C ILE A 296 -8.81 -3.51 11.31
N PRO A 297 -8.51 -2.28 11.76
CA PRO A 297 -8.58 -1.94 13.17
C PRO A 297 -10.01 -1.94 13.73
N ILE A 298 -11.03 -1.56 12.93
CA ILE A 298 -12.44 -1.60 13.37
C ILE A 298 -12.85 -3.04 13.71
N VAL A 299 -12.57 -3.99 12.83
CA VAL A 299 -12.90 -5.41 13.05
C VAL A 299 -12.08 -6.00 14.19
N ALA A 300 -10.78 -5.73 14.24
CA ALA A 300 -9.90 -6.23 15.30
C ALA A 300 -10.32 -5.73 16.69
N TYR A 301 -10.67 -4.44 16.80
CA TYR A 301 -11.16 -3.83 18.04
C TYR A 301 -12.48 -4.47 18.50
N ASN A 302 -13.50 -4.52 17.62
CA ASN A 302 -14.80 -5.06 17.98
C ASN A 302 -14.74 -6.57 18.25
N ASN A 303 -13.87 -7.32 17.59
CA ASN A 303 -13.61 -8.71 17.89
C ASN A 303 -12.94 -8.88 19.26
N GLY A 304 -11.98 -8.02 19.60
CA GLY A 304 -11.37 -7.98 20.94
C GLY A 304 -12.38 -7.64 22.05
N ALA A 305 -13.31 -6.73 21.77
CA ALA A 305 -14.40 -6.34 22.68
C ALA A 305 -15.56 -7.36 22.76
N ASN A 306 -15.45 -8.53 22.09
CA ASN A 306 -16.52 -9.54 21.95
C ASN A 306 -17.82 -9.01 21.31
N ARG A 307 -17.76 -7.92 20.54
CA ARG A 307 -18.91 -7.32 19.83
C ARG A 307 -18.94 -7.82 18.38
N LYS A 308 -19.20 -9.11 18.19
CA LYS A 308 -19.18 -9.76 16.88
C LYS A 308 -20.15 -9.13 15.88
N ASP A 309 -21.32 -8.72 16.34
CA ASP A 309 -22.35 -8.10 15.46
C ASP A 309 -21.82 -6.82 14.82
N ARG A 310 -21.15 -5.96 15.59
CA ARG A 310 -20.53 -4.73 15.08
C ARG A 310 -19.39 -5.02 14.10
N ALA A 311 -18.58 -6.06 14.35
CA ALA A 311 -17.54 -6.47 13.42
C ALA A 311 -18.13 -6.97 12.10
N ILE A 312 -19.19 -7.75 12.14
CA ILE A 312 -19.92 -8.25 10.95
C ILE A 312 -20.55 -7.08 10.18
N GLU A 313 -21.21 -6.16 10.88
CA GLU A 313 -21.79 -4.96 10.27
C GLU A 313 -20.73 -4.10 9.56
N ALA A 314 -19.56 -3.90 10.16
CA ALA A 314 -18.45 -3.18 9.55
C ALA A 314 -17.97 -3.84 8.26
N ILE A 315 -17.83 -5.17 8.25
CA ILE A 315 -17.42 -5.92 7.06
C ILE A 315 -18.48 -5.82 5.96
N GLN A 316 -19.76 -5.99 6.29
CA GLN A 316 -20.85 -5.91 5.33
C GLN A 316 -20.98 -4.52 4.72
N PHE A 317 -20.91 -3.48 5.55
CA PHE A 317 -20.98 -2.11 5.06
C PHE A 317 -19.77 -1.75 4.18
N SER A 318 -18.58 -2.16 4.57
CA SER A 318 -17.36 -1.98 3.76
C SER A 318 -17.43 -2.73 2.42
N MET A 319 -18.05 -3.92 2.38
CA MET A 319 -18.31 -4.63 1.12
C MET A 319 -19.26 -3.84 0.21
N ILE A 320 -20.38 -3.33 0.76
CA ILE A 320 -21.34 -2.52 -0.01
C ILE A 320 -20.65 -1.28 -0.59
N LEU A 321 -19.85 -0.57 0.22
CA LEU A 321 -19.14 0.62 -0.22
C LEU A 321 -18.09 0.30 -1.31
N SER A 322 -17.36 -0.81 -1.13
CA SER A 322 -16.39 -1.28 -2.13
C SER A 322 -17.06 -1.71 -3.43
N ILE A 323 -18.19 -2.44 -3.36
CA ILE A 323 -18.99 -2.81 -4.54
C ILE A 323 -19.45 -1.56 -5.28
N PHE A 324 -19.94 -0.55 -4.57
CA PHE A 324 -20.38 0.70 -5.17
C PHE A 324 -19.25 1.41 -5.92
N ILE A 325 -18.09 1.59 -5.28
CA ILE A 325 -16.91 2.24 -5.89
C ILE A 325 -16.45 1.46 -7.13
N MET A 326 -16.35 0.14 -7.02
CA MET A 326 -15.89 -0.71 -8.11
C MET A 326 -16.91 -0.81 -9.25
N ALA A 327 -18.22 -0.78 -8.95
CA ALA A 327 -19.26 -0.71 -9.97
C ALA A 327 -19.20 0.62 -10.74
N VAL A 328 -19.02 1.75 -10.05
CA VAL A 328 -18.79 3.05 -10.70
C VAL A 328 -17.55 2.99 -11.60
N GLY A 329 -16.45 2.41 -11.10
CA GLY A 329 -15.25 2.17 -11.90
C GLY A 329 -15.54 1.33 -13.14
N THR A 330 -16.28 0.23 -12.99
CA THR A 330 -16.70 -0.62 -14.12
C THR A 330 -17.49 0.19 -15.15
N ILE A 331 -18.47 0.96 -14.72
CA ILE A 331 -19.30 1.81 -15.61
C ILE A 331 -18.43 2.80 -16.39
N VAL A 332 -17.48 3.46 -15.72
CA VAL A 332 -16.54 4.40 -16.37
C VAL A 332 -15.70 3.70 -17.43
N PHE A 333 -15.17 2.51 -17.15
CA PHE A 333 -14.36 1.74 -18.10
C PHE A 333 -15.18 1.19 -19.25
N GLN A 334 -16.47 0.91 -19.06
CA GLN A 334 -17.39 0.46 -20.11
C GLN A 334 -17.80 1.61 -21.04
N LEU A 335 -18.11 2.78 -20.48
CA LEU A 335 -18.65 3.91 -21.25
C LEU A 335 -17.56 4.78 -21.89
N PHE A 336 -16.41 4.94 -21.22
CA PHE A 336 -15.36 5.89 -21.60
C PHE A 336 -13.98 5.24 -21.85
N PRO A 337 -13.87 4.01 -22.40
CA PRO A 337 -12.57 3.36 -22.58
C PRO A 337 -11.64 4.11 -23.54
N LYS A 338 -12.21 4.74 -24.59
CA LYS A 338 -11.45 5.54 -25.56
C LYS A 338 -10.85 6.79 -24.90
N GLN A 339 -11.63 7.50 -24.09
CA GLN A 339 -11.17 8.69 -23.37
C GLN A 339 -10.08 8.36 -22.34
N LEU A 340 -10.25 7.24 -21.61
CA LEU A 340 -9.25 6.76 -20.66
C LEU A 340 -7.91 6.44 -21.36
N LEU A 341 -7.94 5.80 -22.51
CA LEU A 341 -6.73 5.53 -23.30
C LEU A 341 -6.13 6.81 -23.89
N ALA A 342 -6.97 7.76 -24.33
CA ALA A 342 -6.53 9.03 -24.88
C ALA A 342 -5.66 9.85 -23.91
N MET A 343 -5.87 9.71 -22.60
CA MET A 343 -5.03 10.34 -21.56
C MET A 343 -3.56 9.87 -21.61
N PHE A 344 -3.28 8.75 -22.30
CA PHE A 344 -1.95 8.17 -22.44
C PHE A 344 -1.44 8.27 -23.89
N SER A 345 -1.92 9.23 -24.67
CA SER A 345 -1.51 9.49 -26.07
C SER A 345 -1.67 8.25 -26.96
N ALA A 346 -2.81 7.55 -26.82
CA ALA A 346 -3.10 6.31 -27.53
C ALA A 346 -3.17 6.51 -29.04
N ASN A 347 -2.55 5.60 -29.79
CA ASN A 347 -2.66 5.48 -31.24
C ASN A 347 -3.74 4.43 -31.63
N ASP A 348 -4.03 4.30 -32.94
CA ASP A 348 -5.07 3.38 -33.43
C ASP A 348 -4.82 1.93 -33.03
N GLN A 349 -3.57 1.48 -33.01
CA GLN A 349 -3.20 0.13 -32.58
C GLN A 349 -3.50 -0.08 -31.08
N MET A 350 -3.21 0.92 -30.26
CA MET A 350 -3.52 0.90 -28.83
C MET A 350 -5.02 0.93 -28.56
N TYR A 351 -5.80 1.66 -29.35
CA TYR A 351 -7.27 1.61 -29.26
C TYR A 351 -7.82 0.23 -29.63
N GLY A 352 -7.30 -0.38 -30.70
CA GLY A 352 -7.73 -1.71 -31.15
C GLY A 352 -7.56 -2.80 -30.08
N LEU A 353 -6.46 -2.81 -29.36
CA LEU A 353 -6.18 -3.78 -28.29
C LEU A 353 -6.70 -3.33 -26.93
N GLY A 354 -6.65 -2.05 -26.63
CA GLY A 354 -6.92 -1.50 -25.30
C GLY A 354 -8.41 -1.37 -24.99
N ILE A 355 -9.25 -0.97 -25.94
CA ILE A 355 -10.69 -0.84 -25.69
C ILE A 355 -11.32 -2.17 -25.27
N PRO A 356 -11.10 -3.30 -26.00
CA PRO A 356 -11.58 -4.61 -25.55
C PRO A 356 -10.97 -5.02 -24.21
N ALA A 357 -9.67 -4.80 -23.98
CA ALA A 357 -9.00 -5.13 -22.74
C ALA A 357 -9.65 -4.42 -21.54
N LEU A 358 -9.81 -3.07 -21.61
CA LEU A 358 -10.43 -2.28 -20.55
C LEU A 358 -11.86 -2.74 -20.26
N LYS A 359 -12.66 -2.99 -21.31
CA LYS A 359 -14.04 -3.44 -21.16
C LYS A 359 -14.14 -4.81 -20.51
N ILE A 360 -13.33 -5.78 -20.95
CA ILE A 360 -13.38 -7.15 -20.42
C ILE A 360 -12.89 -7.17 -18.97
N ILE A 361 -11.70 -6.60 -18.72
CA ILE A 361 -11.09 -6.71 -17.39
C ILE A 361 -11.91 -5.95 -16.35
N SER A 362 -12.54 -4.82 -16.70
CA SER A 362 -13.37 -4.06 -15.74
C SER A 362 -14.55 -4.84 -15.17
N LEU A 363 -15.02 -5.89 -15.84
CA LEU A 363 -16.05 -6.78 -15.29
C LEU A 363 -15.59 -7.52 -14.03
N SER A 364 -14.28 -7.63 -13.81
CA SER A 364 -13.71 -8.25 -12.61
C SER A 364 -13.70 -7.33 -11.38
N PHE A 365 -13.87 -6.01 -11.54
CA PHE A 365 -13.64 -5.03 -10.47
C PHE A 365 -14.53 -5.26 -9.25
N VAL A 366 -15.81 -5.51 -9.45
CA VAL A 366 -16.75 -5.75 -8.35
C VAL A 366 -16.34 -6.98 -7.53
N PHE A 367 -15.94 -8.06 -8.21
CA PHE A 367 -15.43 -9.26 -7.54
C PHE A 367 -14.15 -8.98 -6.78
N ALA A 368 -13.21 -8.23 -7.39
CA ALA A 368 -11.98 -7.80 -6.74
C ALA A 368 -12.24 -7.01 -5.46
N GLY A 369 -13.19 -6.06 -5.50
CA GLY A 369 -13.57 -5.27 -4.34
C GLY A 369 -14.08 -6.11 -3.17
N ILE A 370 -14.93 -7.10 -3.43
CA ILE A 370 -15.42 -8.03 -2.40
C ILE A 370 -14.25 -8.83 -1.81
N SER A 371 -13.39 -9.40 -2.65
CA SER A 371 -12.24 -10.19 -2.22
C SER A 371 -11.27 -9.36 -1.37
N MET A 372 -11.00 -8.11 -1.73
CA MET A 372 -10.11 -7.22 -0.98
C MET A 372 -10.65 -6.93 0.43
N VAL A 373 -11.95 -6.63 0.55
CA VAL A 373 -12.57 -6.38 1.86
C VAL A 373 -12.56 -7.65 2.73
N LEU A 374 -12.86 -8.81 2.17
CA LEU A 374 -12.82 -10.08 2.91
C LEU A 374 -11.40 -10.46 3.33
N CYS A 375 -10.39 -10.22 2.47
CA CYS A 375 -8.99 -10.41 2.85
C CYS A 375 -8.60 -9.53 4.04
N ALA A 376 -9.00 -8.25 4.06
CA ALA A 376 -8.76 -7.36 5.20
C ALA A 376 -9.46 -7.85 6.47
N ALA A 377 -10.71 -8.33 6.35
CA ALA A 377 -11.46 -8.92 7.46
C ALA A 377 -10.76 -10.16 8.03
N PHE A 378 -10.25 -11.06 7.18
CA PHE A 378 -9.49 -12.24 7.62
C PHE A 378 -8.19 -11.87 8.33
N GLN A 379 -7.47 -10.83 7.87
CA GLN A 379 -6.29 -10.31 8.58
C GLN A 379 -6.67 -9.81 9.98
N ALA A 380 -7.74 -9.01 10.09
CA ALA A 380 -8.23 -8.49 11.36
C ALA A 380 -8.66 -9.59 12.33
N LEU A 381 -9.17 -10.70 11.83
CA LEU A 381 -9.61 -11.88 12.59
C LEU A 381 -8.49 -12.91 12.84
N ASN A 382 -7.21 -12.54 12.66
CA ASN A 382 -6.03 -13.42 12.80
C ASN A 382 -6.02 -14.63 11.83
N LYS A 383 -6.74 -14.57 10.73
CA LYS A 383 -6.73 -15.58 9.64
C LYS A 383 -5.94 -15.09 8.42
N ALA A 384 -4.79 -14.44 8.66
CA ALA A 384 -3.99 -13.83 7.61
C ALA A 384 -3.49 -14.83 6.54
N ASN A 385 -3.29 -16.10 6.93
CA ASN A 385 -2.94 -17.17 5.97
C ASN A 385 -4.05 -17.39 4.94
N THR A 386 -5.33 -17.30 5.32
CA THR A 386 -6.45 -17.37 4.37
C THR A 386 -6.39 -16.20 3.37
N SER A 387 -6.10 -14.99 3.84
CA SER A 387 -5.90 -13.83 2.97
C SER A 387 -4.74 -14.03 2.00
N LEU A 388 -3.62 -14.60 2.48
CA LEU A 388 -2.45 -14.89 1.66
C LEU A 388 -2.78 -15.89 0.56
N VAL A 389 -3.45 -17.00 0.90
CA VAL A 389 -3.87 -18.03 -0.09
C VAL A 389 -4.78 -17.40 -1.16
N ILE A 390 -5.76 -16.59 -0.77
CA ILE A 390 -6.65 -15.90 -1.71
C ILE A 390 -5.84 -14.95 -2.61
N THR A 391 -4.92 -14.17 -2.05
CA THR A 391 -4.11 -13.22 -2.82
C THR A 391 -3.15 -13.94 -3.78
N LEU A 392 -2.50 -15.03 -3.35
CA LEU A 392 -1.66 -15.85 -4.23
C LEU A 392 -2.46 -16.48 -5.36
N ALA A 393 -3.63 -17.05 -5.05
CA ALA A 393 -4.51 -17.64 -6.06
C ALA A 393 -4.94 -16.57 -7.08
N ARG A 394 -5.35 -15.41 -6.60
CA ARG A 394 -5.88 -14.30 -7.37
C ARG A 394 -4.85 -13.65 -8.29
N GLN A 395 -3.59 -13.54 -7.86
CA GLN A 395 -2.55 -12.80 -8.58
C GLN A 395 -1.56 -13.70 -9.34
N LEU A 396 -1.32 -14.91 -8.86
CA LEU A 396 -0.28 -15.78 -9.44
C LEU A 396 -0.83 -17.15 -9.85
N VAL A 397 -1.38 -17.92 -8.90
CA VAL A 397 -1.63 -19.36 -9.08
C VAL A 397 -2.74 -19.64 -10.11
N ILE A 398 -3.78 -18.81 -10.16
CA ILE A 398 -4.88 -18.96 -11.12
C ILE A 398 -4.69 -18.00 -12.29
N LEU A 399 -4.44 -16.71 -12.01
CA LEU A 399 -4.39 -15.66 -13.05
C LEU A 399 -3.33 -15.96 -14.11
N ILE A 400 -2.10 -16.24 -13.72
CA ILE A 400 -0.98 -16.36 -14.65
C ILE A 400 -1.13 -17.58 -15.58
N PRO A 401 -1.38 -18.82 -15.05
CA PRO A 401 -1.57 -19.98 -15.93
C PRO A 401 -2.82 -19.86 -16.82
N LEU A 402 -3.92 -19.29 -16.28
CA LEU A 402 -5.15 -19.11 -17.04
C LEU A 402 -4.97 -18.10 -18.16
N THR A 403 -4.30 -16.97 -17.89
CA THR A 403 -3.99 -15.96 -18.91
C THR A 403 -3.12 -16.56 -20.01
N TYR A 404 -2.05 -17.28 -19.64
CA TYR A 404 -1.17 -17.93 -20.60
C TYR A 404 -1.94 -18.95 -21.48
N GLY A 405 -2.75 -19.81 -20.88
CA GLY A 405 -3.53 -20.81 -21.59
C GLY A 405 -4.56 -20.18 -22.54
N LEU A 406 -5.33 -19.20 -22.07
CA LEU A 406 -6.34 -18.54 -22.90
C LEU A 406 -5.72 -17.73 -24.04
N MET A 407 -4.61 -17.01 -23.79
CA MET A 407 -3.92 -16.25 -24.84
C MET A 407 -3.32 -17.15 -25.90
N LYS A 408 -2.74 -18.29 -25.50
CA LYS A 408 -2.13 -19.26 -26.42
C LYS A 408 -3.17 -19.98 -27.26
N CYS A 409 -4.32 -20.37 -26.69
CA CYS A 409 -5.34 -21.14 -27.40
C CYS A 409 -6.31 -20.28 -28.21
N PHE A 410 -6.67 -19.08 -27.70
CA PHE A 410 -7.78 -18.28 -28.23
C PHE A 410 -7.39 -16.84 -28.57
N GLY A 411 -6.11 -16.47 -28.40
CA GLY A 411 -5.61 -15.13 -28.66
C GLY A 411 -5.81 -14.11 -27.53
N ILE A 412 -5.24 -12.91 -27.74
CA ILE A 412 -5.09 -11.88 -26.69
C ILE A 412 -6.45 -11.39 -26.14
N HIS A 413 -7.45 -11.24 -26.99
CA HIS A 413 -8.76 -10.72 -26.56
C HIS A 413 -9.46 -11.65 -25.58
N VAL A 414 -9.37 -12.96 -25.80
CA VAL A 414 -9.94 -13.97 -24.90
C VAL A 414 -9.09 -14.10 -23.65
N GLY A 415 -7.80 -13.88 -23.74
CA GLY A 415 -6.88 -13.91 -22.60
C GLY A 415 -7.27 -12.94 -21.47
N TRP A 416 -7.86 -11.79 -21.78
CA TRP A 416 -8.31 -10.84 -20.76
C TRP A 416 -9.45 -11.38 -19.87
N TYR A 417 -10.23 -12.36 -20.32
CA TYR A 417 -11.24 -13.00 -19.48
C TYR A 417 -10.64 -13.77 -18.29
N ALA A 418 -9.34 -14.09 -18.34
CA ALA A 418 -8.65 -14.69 -17.20
C ALA A 418 -8.82 -13.87 -15.90
N PHE A 419 -8.82 -12.54 -16.00
CA PHE A 419 -9.05 -11.66 -14.84
C PHE A 419 -10.44 -11.86 -14.25
N VAL A 420 -11.47 -11.94 -15.11
CA VAL A 420 -12.86 -12.09 -14.68
C VAL A 420 -13.08 -13.45 -14.01
N VAL A 421 -12.60 -14.51 -14.64
CA VAL A 421 -12.74 -15.88 -14.12
C VAL A 421 -11.98 -16.04 -12.80
N THR A 422 -10.75 -15.55 -12.74
CA THR A 422 -9.92 -15.63 -11.53
C THR A 422 -10.58 -14.89 -10.36
N GLU A 423 -11.01 -13.64 -10.58
CA GLU A 423 -11.64 -12.85 -9.53
C GLU A 423 -12.97 -13.45 -9.08
N PHE A 424 -13.76 -14.01 -9.99
CA PHE A 424 -14.98 -14.72 -9.65
C PHE A 424 -14.71 -15.95 -8.76
N ILE A 425 -13.78 -16.82 -9.14
CA ILE A 425 -13.41 -18.02 -8.36
C ILE A 425 -12.92 -17.62 -6.96
N CYS A 426 -12.00 -16.65 -6.88
CA CYS A 426 -11.43 -16.19 -5.61
C CYS A 426 -12.48 -15.52 -4.71
N THR A 427 -13.44 -14.79 -5.31
CA THR A 427 -14.55 -14.20 -4.57
C THR A 427 -15.48 -15.27 -4.00
N MET A 428 -15.81 -16.30 -4.78
CA MET A 428 -16.63 -17.41 -4.28
C MET A 428 -15.95 -18.15 -3.12
N TYR A 429 -14.65 -18.40 -3.23
CA TYR A 429 -13.87 -18.99 -2.13
C TYR A 429 -13.82 -18.08 -0.91
N SER A 430 -13.62 -16.79 -1.10
CA SER A 430 -13.62 -15.80 0.00
C SER A 430 -14.96 -15.74 0.72
N LEU A 431 -16.08 -15.76 -0.01
CA LEU A 431 -17.43 -15.79 0.56
C LEU A 431 -17.73 -17.11 1.28
N PHE A 432 -17.21 -18.22 0.79
CA PHE A 432 -17.34 -19.53 1.46
C PHE A 432 -16.59 -19.52 2.81
N GLU A 433 -15.35 -19.04 2.85
CA GLU A 433 -14.61 -18.90 4.11
C GLU A 433 -15.26 -17.90 5.08
N TRP A 434 -15.82 -16.81 4.53
CA TRP A 434 -16.56 -15.84 5.34
C TRP A 434 -17.82 -16.45 5.99
N ARG A 435 -18.58 -17.27 5.26
CA ARG A 435 -19.75 -17.98 5.81
C ARG A 435 -19.39 -18.88 6.98
N LYS A 436 -18.23 -19.55 6.96
CA LYS A 436 -17.75 -20.39 8.08
C LYS A 436 -17.44 -19.57 9.33
N ILE A 437 -17.00 -18.32 9.19
CA ILE A 437 -16.66 -17.44 10.30
C ILE A 437 -17.91 -16.81 10.91
N LYS A 438 -18.90 -16.51 10.09
CA LYS A 438 -20.16 -15.91 10.51
C LYS A 438 -21.05 -16.86 11.32
N ARG A 439 -20.90 -18.17 11.12
CA ARG A 439 -21.53 -19.22 11.94
C ARG A 439 -20.80 -19.37 13.29
#